data_6dd42d90d6ae5aacd54cb08dd4defc1c
#
_entry.id   6dd42d90d6ae5aacd54cb08dd4defc1c
#
_cell.length_a   1.000
_cell.length_b   1.000
_cell.length_c   1.000
_cell.angle_alpha   90.00
_cell.angle_beta   90.00
_cell.angle_gamma   90.00
#
_symmetry.space_group_name_H-M   'P 1'
#
loop_
_entity.id
_entity.type
_entity.pdbx_description
1 polymer ?
#
loop_
_entity_poly.entity_id
_entity_poly.type
_entity_poly.pdbx_seq_one_letter_code
_entity_poly.pdbx_strand_id
1 'polypeptide(L)'
;RRRTHRQPRVRKRDTTSVFQDLKPGDYVVHHYHGVGKYEGMVKRTIGGSERDYLLLAYKDGDKLYVPTDHIDAVRQYVGGESPTLHRLGGSDFARAKQRVRSAVREIAQELVVLYQKRINAVGHAFGQDTPWQHEMEGAFPFVETPDQRTAIESVKGDMERNVPMDRLVCGDVGFGKTEVAVRAAFKAIQDGKQVAVLVPTTLLASQHANTFADRFQGYPIRVESLSRFLTNAQAKKVLAGVASGEIDCVIGTHR
;
A
#
# COMPACT_ATOMS: atom_id res chain seq x y z
N ARG A 1 -7.20 -5.90 33.41
CA ARG A 1 -8.34 -5.23 32.76
C ARG A 1 -8.16 -5.41 31.24
N ARG A 2 -8.96 -6.29 30.60
CA ARG A 2 -8.97 -6.52 29.15
C ARG A 2 -9.44 -5.26 28.45
N ARG A 3 -8.58 -4.65 27.62
CA ARG A 3 -9.00 -3.61 26.67
C ARG A 3 -9.74 -4.29 25.52
N THR A 4 -11.05 -4.07 25.46
CA THR A 4 -11.87 -4.45 24.31
C THR A 4 -11.45 -3.58 23.11
N HIS A 5 -10.91 -4.21 22.07
CA HIS A 5 -10.69 -3.57 20.78
C HIS A 5 -12.05 -3.11 20.23
N ARG A 6 -12.30 -1.79 20.26
CA ARG A 6 -13.39 -1.19 19.49
C ARG A 6 -13.08 -1.40 18.01
N GLN A 7 -13.89 -2.19 17.33
CA GLN A 7 -13.85 -2.26 15.87
C GLN A 7 -14.02 -0.84 15.31
N PRO A 8 -13.20 -0.43 14.32
CA PRO A 8 -13.38 0.87 13.68
C PRO A 8 -14.78 0.89 13.05
N ARG A 9 -15.59 1.88 13.44
CA ARG A 9 -16.86 2.16 12.77
C ARG A 9 -16.53 2.49 11.31
N VAL A 10 -16.88 1.60 10.41
CA VAL A 10 -16.90 1.89 8.97
C VAL A 10 -17.81 3.12 8.81
N ARG A 11 -17.24 4.29 8.51
CA ARG A 11 -18.02 5.45 8.08
C ARG A 11 -18.80 5.02 6.85
N LYS A 12 -20.13 4.91 6.96
CA LYS A 12 -21.01 4.88 5.78
C LYS A 12 -20.68 6.15 5.00
N ARG A 13 -19.97 6.02 3.88
CA ARG A 13 -19.89 7.11 2.91
C ARG A 13 -21.31 7.38 2.47
N ASP A 14 -21.73 8.65 2.50
CA ASP A 14 -23.01 9.06 1.98
C ASP A 14 -23.11 8.59 0.52
N THR A 15 -23.92 7.59 0.29
CA THR A 15 -24.13 6.95 -1.02
C THR A 15 -24.74 7.95 -2.02
N THR A 16 -25.38 8.98 -1.50
CA THR A 16 -26.04 10.04 -2.30
C THR A 16 -25.05 10.92 -3.07
N SER A 17 -23.83 11.14 -2.54
CA SER A 17 -22.83 11.97 -3.21
C SER A 17 -22.15 11.30 -4.41
N VAL A 18 -22.06 9.97 -4.42
CA VAL A 18 -21.38 9.20 -5.48
C VAL A 18 -22.16 9.21 -6.80
N PHE A 19 -23.49 9.44 -6.74
CA PHE A 19 -24.35 9.40 -7.91
C PHE A 19 -24.62 10.78 -8.53
N GLN A 20 -24.27 11.87 -7.85
CA GLN A 20 -24.36 13.22 -8.42
C GLN A 20 -23.39 13.44 -9.60
N ASP A 21 -22.34 12.63 -9.69
CA ASP A 21 -21.31 12.71 -10.71
C ASP A 21 -21.49 11.73 -11.89
N LEU A 22 -22.45 10.77 -11.81
CA LEU A 22 -22.68 9.78 -12.86
C LEU A 22 -23.37 10.42 -14.07
N LYS A 23 -22.73 10.30 -15.24
CA LYS A 23 -23.27 10.77 -16.52
C LYS A 23 -23.79 9.59 -17.35
N PRO A 24 -24.86 9.80 -18.15
CA PRO A 24 -25.26 8.80 -19.13
C PRO A 24 -24.09 8.42 -20.03
N GLY A 25 -23.83 7.12 -20.12
CA GLY A 25 -22.67 6.59 -20.82
C GLY A 25 -21.58 6.03 -19.91
N ASP A 26 -21.57 6.36 -18.62
CA ASP A 26 -20.63 5.83 -17.66
C ASP A 26 -20.84 4.35 -17.37
N TYR A 27 -19.76 3.65 -17.08
CA TYR A 27 -19.83 2.25 -16.65
C TYR A 27 -20.07 2.16 -15.13
N VAL A 28 -20.94 1.23 -14.77
CA VAL A 28 -21.29 0.95 -13.36
C VAL A 28 -21.24 -0.54 -13.10
N VAL A 29 -21.04 -0.92 -11.85
CA VAL A 29 -21.02 -2.30 -11.41
C VAL A 29 -22.20 -2.55 -10.47
N HIS A 30 -23.13 -3.37 -10.92
CA HIS A 30 -24.20 -3.86 -10.06
C HIS A 30 -23.74 -5.07 -9.25
N HIS A 31 -24.06 -5.11 -7.97
CA HIS A 31 -23.55 -6.13 -7.03
C HIS A 31 -23.84 -7.58 -7.47
N TYR A 32 -24.98 -7.84 -8.12
CA TYR A 32 -25.38 -9.16 -8.59
C TYR A 32 -25.15 -9.37 -10.08
N HIS A 33 -25.36 -8.34 -10.90
CA HIS A 33 -25.39 -8.46 -12.36
C HIS A 33 -24.09 -8.04 -13.04
N GLY A 34 -23.15 -7.44 -12.29
CA GLY A 34 -21.84 -7.05 -12.82
C GLY A 34 -21.87 -5.74 -13.59
N VAL A 35 -20.97 -5.60 -14.57
CA VAL A 35 -20.75 -4.36 -15.28
C VAL A 35 -21.86 -4.10 -16.28
N GLY A 36 -22.49 -2.95 -16.16
CA GLY A 36 -23.46 -2.37 -17.08
C GLY A 36 -23.10 -0.93 -17.42
N LYS A 37 -23.79 -0.34 -18.39
CA LYS A 37 -23.65 1.05 -18.79
C LYS A 37 -24.84 1.85 -18.29
N TYR A 38 -24.60 2.96 -17.61
CA TYR A 38 -25.65 3.84 -17.14
C TYR A 38 -26.23 4.66 -18.30
N GLU A 39 -27.54 4.56 -18.51
CA GLU A 39 -28.26 5.30 -19.57
C GLU A 39 -29.04 6.51 -19.04
N GLY A 40 -29.14 6.68 -17.73
CA GLY A 40 -29.86 7.79 -17.10
C GLY A 40 -30.90 7.33 -16.08
N MET A 41 -31.61 8.31 -15.53
CA MET A 41 -32.77 8.07 -14.66
C MET A 41 -34.05 8.10 -15.48
N VAL A 42 -34.95 7.16 -15.20
CA VAL A 42 -36.25 7.05 -15.85
C VAL A 42 -37.35 6.89 -14.82
N LYS A 43 -38.48 7.53 -15.06
CA LYS A 43 -39.69 7.33 -14.26
C LYS A 43 -40.51 6.19 -14.84
N ARG A 44 -40.97 5.28 -14.00
CA ARG A 44 -41.85 4.17 -14.36
C ARG A 44 -42.91 3.94 -13.32
N THR A 45 -44.12 3.64 -13.80
CA THR A 45 -45.22 3.19 -12.96
C THR A 45 -45.26 1.67 -12.97
N ILE A 46 -44.91 1.05 -11.81
CA ILE A 46 -44.99 -0.39 -11.62
C ILE A 46 -45.89 -0.66 -10.42
N GLY A 47 -46.92 -1.48 -10.62
CA GLY A 47 -47.88 -1.79 -9.57
C GLY A 47 -48.72 -0.59 -9.08
N GLY A 48 -48.94 0.41 -9.94
CA GLY A 48 -49.73 1.60 -9.60
C GLY A 48 -48.98 2.70 -8.85
N SER A 49 -47.70 2.54 -8.59
CA SER A 49 -46.83 3.58 -7.97
C SER A 49 -45.77 4.05 -8.96
N GLU A 50 -45.70 5.37 -9.15
CA GLU A 50 -44.63 6.00 -9.94
C GLU A 50 -43.37 6.10 -9.11
N ARG A 51 -42.25 5.60 -9.66
CA ARG A 51 -40.93 5.63 -9.01
C ARG A 51 -39.83 5.98 -10.01
N ASP A 52 -38.73 6.52 -9.47
CA ASP A 52 -37.52 6.78 -10.22
C ASP A 52 -36.62 5.53 -10.21
N TYR A 53 -36.08 5.20 -11.40
CA TYR A 53 -35.20 4.07 -11.61
C TYR A 53 -33.93 4.52 -12.32
N LEU A 54 -32.79 3.94 -11.92
CA LEU A 54 -31.58 3.99 -12.75
C LEU A 54 -31.73 2.96 -13.87
N LEU A 55 -31.53 3.40 -15.09
CA LEU A 55 -31.52 2.51 -16.26
C LEU A 55 -30.09 2.09 -16.56
N LEU A 56 -29.86 0.79 -16.50
CA LEU A 56 -28.58 0.18 -16.81
C LEU A 56 -28.71 -0.72 -18.04
N ALA A 57 -27.90 -0.47 -19.06
CA ALA A 57 -27.79 -1.32 -20.25
C ALA A 57 -26.71 -2.38 -20.05
N TYR A 58 -27.01 -3.59 -20.46
CA TYR A 58 -26.14 -4.76 -20.41
C TYR A 58 -25.85 -5.29 -21.80
N LYS A 59 -25.04 -6.35 -21.89
CA LYS A 59 -24.74 -7.00 -23.16
C LYS A 59 -26.03 -7.52 -23.80
N ASP A 60 -26.03 -7.59 -25.13
CA ASP A 60 -27.11 -8.11 -25.95
C ASP A 60 -28.42 -7.25 -25.91
N GLY A 61 -28.30 -5.99 -25.42
CA GLY A 61 -29.42 -5.05 -25.36
C GLY A 61 -30.33 -5.18 -24.15
N ASP A 62 -29.97 -6.04 -23.20
CA ASP A 62 -30.72 -6.20 -21.94
C ASP A 62 -30.67 -4.91 -21.10
N LYS A 63 -31.79 -4.63 -20.42
CA LYS A 63 -31.95 -3.43 -19.59
C LYS A 63 -32.39 -3.81 -18.17
N LEU A 64 -31.69 -3.25 -17.19
CA LEU A 64 -32.04 -3.39 -15.76
C LEU A 64 -32.52 -2.05 -15.22
N TYR A 65 -33.66 -2.05 -14.57
CA TYR A 65 -34.20 -0.90 -13.86
C TYR A 65 -33.96 -1.07 -12.37
N VAL A 66 -33.05 -0.28 -11.81
CA VAL A 66 -32.71 -0.34 -10.39
C VAL A 66 -33.47 0.79 -9.68
N PRO A 67 -34.36 0.47 -8.74
CA PRO A 67 -35.05 1.49 -7.94
C PRO A 67 -34.04 2.37 -7.20
N THR A 68 -34.33 3.65 -7.05
CA THR A 68 -33.45 4.57 -6.30
C THR A 68 -33.24 4.17 -4.86
N ASP A 69 -34.17 3.43 -4.25
CA ASP A 69 -34.04 2.87 -2.89
C ASP A 69 -32.94 1.80 -2.79
N HIS A 70 -32.54 1.19 -3.91
CA HIS A 70 -31.50 0.16 -4.03
C HIS A 70 -30.22 0.67 -4.72
N ILE A 71 -30.00 1.98 -4.67
CA ILE A 71 -28.84 2.62 -5.29
C ILE A 71 -27.49 2.12 -4.74
N ASP A 72 -27.46 1.65 -3.50
CA ASP A 72 -26.31 1.04 -2.83
C ASP A 72 -25.84 -0.29 -3.49
N ALA A 73 -26.71 -0.93 -4.29
CA ALA A 73 -26.35 -2.10 -5.08
C ALA A 73 -25.54 -1.77 -6.34
N VAL A 74 -25.40 -0.49 -6.69
CA VAL A 74 -24.68 -0.01 -7.88
C VAL A 74 -23.50 0.86 -7.45
N ARG A 75 -22.34 0.67 -8.10
CA ARG A 75 -21.14 1.50 -7.89
C ARG A 75 -20.58 1.95 -9.23
N GLN A 76 -20.00 3.13 -9.26
CA GLN A 76 -19.25 3.58 -10.43
C GLN A 76 -18.09 2.62 -10.70
N TYR A 77 -17.86 2.29 -11.97
CA TYR A 77 -16.70 1.51 -12.38
C TYR A 77 -15.45 2.42 -12.35
N VAL A 78 -14.46 2.00 -11.57
CA VAL A 78 -13.19 2.71 -11.43
C VAL A 78 -12.10 1.85 -12.06
N GLY A 79 -12.04 1.81 -13.38
CA GLY A 79 -11.03 1.07 -14.14
C GLY A 79 -10.45 1.92 -15.27
N GLY A 80 -9.24 1.63 -15.72
CA GLY A 80 -8.51 2.40 -16.73
C GLY A 80 -8.95 2.16 -18.18
N GLU A 81 -9.66 1.07 -18.46
CA GLU A 81 -10.12 0.68 -19.81
C GLU A 81 -11.63 0.49 -19.83
N SER A 82 -12.23 0.60 -21.03
CA SER A 82 -13.66 0.32 -21.23
C SER A 82 -13.95 -1.15 -20.94
N PRO A 83 -14.70 -1.47 -19.86
CA PRO A 83 -14.95 -2.86 -19.49
C PRO A 83 -15.92 -3.53 -20.46
N THR A 84 -15.83 -4.85 -20.56
CA THR A 84 -16.81 -5.65 -21.28
C THR A 84 -18.11 -5.71 -20.46
N LEU A 85 -19.24 -5.38 -21.10
CA LEU A 85 -20.56 -5.52 -20.48
C LEU A 85 -20.87 -6.99 -20.19
N HIS A 86 -21.43 -7.26 -19.04
CA HIS A 86 -21.92 -8.61 -18.67
C HIS A 86 -23.32 -8.87 -19.26
N ARG A 87 -23.71 -10.14 -19.28
CA ARG A 87 -25.08 -10.55 -19.62
C ARG A 87 -25.97 -10.51 -18.38
N LEU A 88 -27.16 -10.00 -18.50
CA LEU A 88 -28.13 -10.01 -17.43
C LEU A 88 -28.60 -11.47 -17.20
N GLY A 89 -28.54 -11.96 -15.96
CA GLY A 89 -28.85 -13.35 -15.65
C GLY A 89 -27.80 -14.39 -16.08
N GLY A 90 -26.71 -13.97 -16.72
CA GLY A 90 -25.59 -14.85 -17.09
C GLY A 90 -24.68 -15.25 -15.94
N SER A 91 -23.93 -16.33 -16.11
CA SER A 91 -22.93 -16.81 -15.13
C SER A 91 -21.57 -16.09 -15.22
N ASP A 92 -21.41 -15.16 -16.16
CA ASP A 92 -20.10 -14.56 -16.50
C ASP A 92 -19.54 -13.76 -15.34
N PHE A 93 -20.37 -12.94 -14.70
CA PHE A 93 -19.97 -12.16 -13.54
C PHE A 93 -19.71 -13.05 -12.30
N ALA A 94 -20.53 -14.06 -12.10
CA ALA A 94 -20.32 -15.02 -11.01
C ALA A 94 -18.99 -15.78 -11.18
N ARG A 95 -18.69 -16.22 -12.41
CA ARG A 95 -17.40 -16.85 -12.74
C ARG A 95 -16.21 -15.90 -12.56
N ALA A 96 -16.33 -14.66 -13.00
CA ALA A 96 -15.30 -13.66 -12.78
C ALA A 96 -15.04 -13.41 -11.29
N LYS A 97 -16.10 -13.24 -10.49
CA LYS A 97 -16.00 -13.11 -9.02
C LYS A 97 -15.36 -14.34 -8.37
N GLN A 98 -15.73 -15.53 -8.80
CA GLN A 98 -15.16 -16.76 -8.25
C GLN A 98 -13.68 -16.89 -8.57
N ARG A 99 -13.26 -16.57 -9.80
CA ARG A 99 -11.84 -16.57 -10.20
C ARG A 99 -11.02 -15.61 -9.34
N VAL A 100 -11.50 -14.38 -9.15
CA VAL A 100 -10.82 -13.40 -8.29
C VAL A 100 -10.77 -13.87 -6.84
N ARG A 101 -11.86 -14.43 -6.30
CA ARG A 101 -11.88 -14.98 -4.94
C ARG A 101 -10.89 -16.13 -4.76
N SER A 102 -10.76 -17.01 -5.77
CA SER A 102 -9.77 -18.10 -5.74
C SER A 102 -8.36 -17.56 -5.69
N ALA A 103 -8.01 -16.64 -6.61
CA ALA A 103 -6.69 -16.02 -6.65
C ALA A 103 -6.36 -15.27 -5.34
N VAL A 104 -7.31 -14.51 -4.79
CA VAL A 104 -7.12 -13.83 -3.50
C VAL A 104 -6.89 -14.83 -2.36
N ARG A 105 -7.59 -15.98 -2.37
CA ARG A 105 -7.40 -17.03 -1.36
C ARG A 105 -6.01 -17.66 -1.46
N GLU A 106 -5.53 -17.92 -2.67
CA GLU A 106 -4.18 -18.45 -2.91
C GLU A 106 -3.11 -17.49 -2.38
N ILE A 107 -3.20 -16.20 -2.75
CA ILE A 107 -2.32 -15.15 -2.22
C ILE A 107 -2.39 -15.09 -0.68
N ALA A 108 -3.58 -15.15 -0.10
CA ALA A 108 -3.74 -15.12 1.35
C ALA A 108 -3.06 -16.33 2.03
N GLN A 109 -3.14 -17.51 1.42
CA GLN A 109 -2.47 -18.72 1.94
C GLN A 109 -0.94 -18.57 1.89
N GLU A 110 -0.40 -18.05 0.79
CA GLU A 110 1.05 -17.78 0.68
C GLU A 110 1.51 -16.77 1.74
N LEU A 111 0.75 -15.69 1.95
CA LEU A 111 1.05 -14.70 2.98
C LEU A 111 1.02 -15.29 4.40
N VAL A 112 0.08 -16.18 4.70
CA VAL A 112 0.03 -16.89 6.00
C VAL A 112 1.28 -17.73 6.20
N VAL A 113 1.73 -18.46 5.18
CA VAL A 113 2.94 -19.27 5.25
C VAL A 113 4.18 -18.38 5.47
N LEU A 114 4.30 -17.26 4.76
CA LEU A 114 5.39 -16.29 4.95
C LEU A 114 5.37 -15.71 6.37
N TYR A 115 4.20 -15.33 6.86
CA TYR A 115 4.02 -14.82 8.22
C TYR A 115 4.45 -15.83 9.29
N GLN A 116 4.05 -17.11 9.14
CA GLN A 116 4.45 -18.19 10.04
C GLN A 116 5.96 -18.42 10.01
N LYS A 117 6.58 -18.44 8.81
CA LYS A 117 8.03 -18.57 8.66
C LYS A 117 8.77 -17.45 9.39
N ARG A 118 8.29 -16.21 9.27
CA ARG A 118 8.90 -15.04 9.93
C ARG A 118 8.79 -15.15 11.45
N ILE A 119 7.62 -15.47 12.00
CA ILE A 119 7.42 -15.57 13.46
C ILE A 119 8.28 -16.68 14.07
N ASN A 120 8.46 -17.79 13.34
CA ASN A 120 9.24 -18.93 13.81
C ASN A 120 10.74 -18.78 13.50
N ALA A 121 11.15 -17.77 12.77
CA ALA A 121 12.56 -17.49 12.49
C ALA A 121 13.19 -16.77 13.68
N VAL A 122 14.42 -17.18 14.01
CA VAL A 122 15.25 -16.43 14.95
C VAL A 122 15.87 -15.26 14.21
N GLY A 123 15.46 -14.05 14.56
CA GLY A 123 16.02 -12.80 14.06
C GLY A 123 17.20 -12.31 14.87
N HIS A 124 17.86 -11.27 14.38
CA HIS A 124 18.86 -10.54 15.16
C HIS A 124 18.14 -9.54 16.08
N ALA A 125 18.37 -9.64 17.37
CA ALA A 125 17.93 -8.63 18.34
C ALA A 125 18.99 -7.54 18.41
N PHE A 126 18.65 -6.35 17.93
CA PHE A 126 19.53 -5.19 17.94
C PHE A 126 19.75 -4.68 19.38
N GLY A 127 20.94 -4.16 19.67
CA GLY A 127 21.26 -3.57 20.96
C GLY A 127 20.49 -2.29 21.26
N GLN A 128 20.66 -1.75 22.47
CA GLN A 128 20.13 -0.43 22.84
C GLN A 128 20.77 0.68 22.00
N ASP A 129 20.13 1.84 21.96
CA ASP A 129 20.65 2.99 21.21
C ASP A 129 22.03 3.40 21.71
N THR A 130 22.96 3.60 20.77
CA THR A 130 24.30 4.06 21.05
C THR A 130 24.32 5.59 21.26
N PRO A 131 25.40 6.17 21.86
CA PRO A 131 25.57 7.62 21.91
C PRO A 131 25.52 8.27 20.51
N TRP A 132 26.05 7.62 19.48
CA TRP A 132 25.97 8.10 18.10
C TRP A 132 24.56 8.08 17.55
N GLN A 133 23.71 7.10 17.95
CA GLN A 133 22.29 7.10 17.60
C GLN A 133 21.59 8.35 18.14
N HIS A 134 21.82 8.67 19.41
CA HIS A 134 21.23 9.86 20.03
C HIS A 134 21.75 11.16 19.41
N GLU A 135 23.02 11.22 19.08
CA GLU A 135 23.62 12.38 18.40
C GLU A 135 23.01 12.59 17.00
N MET A 136 22.93 11.53 16.19
CA MET A 136 22.34 11.56 14.85
C MET A 136 20.86 11.96 14.92
N GLU A 137 20.10 11.44 15.86
CA GLU A 137 18.70 11.80 16.08
C GLU A 137 18.53 13.24 16.55
N GLY A 138 19.39 13.71 17.47
CA GLY A 138 19.40 15.09 17.97
C GLY A 138 19.79 16.11 16.90
N ALA A 139 20.54 15.70 15.87
CA ALA A 139 20.88 16.54 14.71
C ALA A 139 19.70 16.70 13.71
N PHE A 140 18.55 16.09 13.96
CA PHE A 140 17.38 16.27 13.10
C PHE A 140 16.86 17.71 13.20
N PRO A 141 16.74 18.45 12.07
CA PRO A 141 16.49 19.90 12.09
C PRO A 141 15.03 20.28 12.41
N PHE A 142 14.16 19.30 12.62
CA PHE A 142 12.75 19.52 12.90
C PHE A 142 12.34 18.88 14.24
N VAL A 143 11.21 19.33 14.78
CA VAL A 143 10.61 18.71 15.97
C VAL A 143 9.69 17.58 15.49
N GLU A 144 9.88 16.39 16.06
CA GLU A 144 9.04 15.24 15.72
C GLU A 144 7.61 15.46 16.21
N THR A 145 6.66 15.07 15.38
CA THR A 145 5.26 14.96 15.81
C THR A 145 5.08 13.78 16.77
N PRO A 146 4.03 13.78 17.61
CA PRO A 146 3.72 12.66 18.51
C PRO A 146 3.64 11.31 17.78
N ASP A 147 3.05 11.30 16.56
CA ASP A 147 2.91 10.09 15.76
C ASP A 147 4.25 9.59 15.20
N GLN A 148 5.12 10.52 14.76
CA GLN A 148 6.48 10.17 14.33
C GLN A 148 7.26 9.54 15.48
N ARG A 149 7.21 10.12 16.68
CA ARG A 149 7.87 9.57 17.88
C ARG A 149 7.36 8.18 18.21
N THR A 150 6.04 7.98 18.23
CA THR A 150 5.42 6.67 18.45
C THR A 150 5.86 5.65 17.41
N ALA A 151 5.96 6.04 16.13
CA ALA A 151 6.42 5.18 15.05
C ALA A 151 7.89 4.78 15.23
N ILE A 152 8.76 5.74 15.56
CA ILE A 152 10.19 5.50 15.82
C ILE A 152 10.38 4.53 17.00
N GLU A 153 9.72 4.79 18.13
CA GLU A 153 9.77 3.94 19.31
C GLU A 153 9.27 2.51 19.01
N SER A 154 8.19 2.40 18.24
CA SER A 154 7.64 1.10 17.85
C SER A 154 8.59 0.32 16.94
N VAL A 155 9.24 0.99 15.97
CA VAL A 155 10.23 0.36 15.09
C VAL A 155 11.44 -0.10 15.88
N LYS A 156 12.01 0.76 16.73
CA LYS A 156 13.15 0.39 17.59
C LYS A 156 12.82 -0.78 18.50
N GLY A 157 11.66 -0.75 19.17
CA GLY A 157 11.21 -1.83 20.04
C GLY A 157 10.97 -3.15 19.30
N ASP A 158 10.56 -3.13 18.03
CA ASP A 158 10.46 -4.35 17.21
C ASP A 158 11.86 -4.85 16.79
N MET A 159 12.80 -3.96 16.46
CA MET A 159 14.18 -4.31 16.11
C MET A 159 14.93 -4.98 17.28
N GLU A 160 14.62 -4.61 18.51
CA GLU A 160 15.24 -5.16 19.72
C GLU A 160 14.73 -6.56 20.11
N ARG A 161 13.75 -7.09 19.36
CA ARG A 161 13.25 -8.46 19.55
C ARG A 161 14.06 -9.46 18.71
N ASN A 162 14.06 -10.71 19.15
CA ASN A 162 14.69 -11.80 18.41
C ASN A 162 13.82 -12.39 17.29
N VAL A 163 12.83 -11.64 16.82
CA VAL A 163 11.94 -12.00 15.69
C VAL A 163 12.13 -10.98 14.59
N PRO A 164 12.34 -11.38 13.33
CA PRO A 164 12.49 -10.43 12.22
C PRO A 164 11.30 -9.47 12.16
N MET A 165 11.59 -8.16 12.17
CA MET A 165 10.56 -7.13 12.11
C MET A 165 9.85 -7.13 10.74
N ASP A 166 8.54 -6.92 10.76
CA ASP A 166 7.71 -6.62 9.60
C ASP A 166 6.70 -5.56 10.02
N ARG A 167 7.00 -4.30 9.74
CA ARG A 167 6.22 -3.16 10.21
C ARG A 167 5.82 -2.24 9.08
N LEU A 168 4.53 -2.02 8.93
CA LEU A 168 3.98 -1.03 8.02
C LEU A 168 3.91 0.34 8.73
N VAL A 169 4.58 1.34 8.16
CA VAL A 169 4.50 2.74 8.60
C VAL A 169 3.63 3.52 7.62
N CYS A 170 2.45 3.93 8.07
CA CYS A 170 1.49 4.71 7.28
C CYS A 170 1.59 6.20 7.62
N GLY A 171 1.47 7.04 6.60
CA GLY A 171 1.46 8.50 6.75
C GLY A 171 1.33 9.16 5.39
N ASP A 172 0.80 10.39 5.36
CA ASP A 172 0.65 11.15 4.13
C ASP A 172 2.02 11.58 3.54
N VAL A 173 2.00 12.08 2.31
CA VAL A 173 3.20 12.59 1.64
C VAL A 173 3.73 13.80 2.41
N GLY A 174 5.05 13.84 2.65
CA GLY A 174 5.71 14.94 3.37
C GLY A 174 5.70 14.81 4.90
N PHE A 175 5.06 13.79 5.49
CA PHE A 175 5.01 13.60 6.94
C PHE A 175 6.22 12.87 7.55
N GLY A 176 7.37 12.93 6.88
CA GLY A 176 8.65 12.50 7.45
C GLY A 176 8.82 11.00 7.67
N LYS A 177 8.09 10.13 6.94
CA LYS A 177 8.27 8.67 6.99
C LYS A 177 9.72 8.23 6.75
N THR A 178 10.45 8.97 5.93
CA THR A 178 11.86 8.70 5.62
C THR A 178 12.74 8.81 6.85
N GLU A 179 12.46 9.74 7.77
CA GLU A 179 13.25 9.89 9.00
C GLU A 179 13.13 8.64 9.90
N VAL A 180 11.96 8.02 9.96
CA VAL A 180 11.78 6.74 10.67
C VAL A 180 12.69 5.65 10.08
N ALA A 181 12.77 5.58 8.75
CA ALA A 181 13.63 4.61 8.05
C ALA A 181 15.12 4.93 8.24
N VAL A 182 15.52 6.20 8.22
CA VAL A 182 16.90 6.65 8.47
C VAL A 182 17.37 6.22 9.86
N ARG A 183 16.56 6.45 10.91
CA ARG A 183 16.89 6.06 12.29
C ARG A 183 16.99 4.54 12.46
N ALA A 184 16.09 3.79 11.84
CA ALA A 184 16.14 2.33 11.85
C ALA A 184 17.39 1.80 11.13
N ALA A 185 17.73 2.39 9.98
CA ALA A 185 18.91 2.03 9.22
C ALA A 185 20.19 2.32 10.01
N PHE A 186 20.29 3.49 10.65
CA PHE A 186 21.44 3.85 11.47
C PHE A 186 21.63 2.85 12.61
N LYS A 187 20.55 2.52 13.33
CA LYS A 187 20.56 1.51 14.41
C LYS A 187 21.07 0.15 13.92
N ALA A 188 20.62 -0.29 12.76
CA ALA A 188 21.06 -1.54 12.17
C ALA A 188 22.55 -1.53 11.82
N ILE A 189 23.04 -0.43 11.25
CA ILE A 189 24.45 -0.28 10.87
C ILE A 189 25.34 -0.20 12.09
N GLN A 190 24.93 0.52 13.15
CA GLN A 190 25.68 0.57 14.41
C GLN A 190 25.87 -0.80 15.06
N ASP A 191 24.97 -1.74 14.78
CA ASP A 191 25.03 -3.14 15.24
C ASP A 191 25.69 -4.09 14.21
N GLY A 192 26.43 -3.52 13.24
CA GLY A 192 27.20 -4.25 12.23
C GLY A 192 26.37 -4.95 11.16
N LYS A 193 25.14 -4.50 10.91
CA LYS A 193 24.28 -5.06 9.85
C LYS A 193 24.23 -4.12 8.65
N GLN A 194 24.15 -4.72 7.46
CA GLN A 194 23.93 -3.98 6.23
C GLN A 194 22.44 -3.68 6.02
N VAL A 195 22.14 -2.57 5.38
CA VAL A 195 20.78 -2.11 5.09
C VAL A 195 20.54 -2.03 3.59
N ALA A 196 19.43 -2.58 3.13
CA ALA A 196 18.95 -2.42 1.75
C ALA A 196 17.64 -1.63 1.75
N VAL A 197 17.59 -0.53 1.01
CA VAL A 197 16.38 0.30 0.83
C VAL A 197 15.86 0.13 -0.59
N LEU A 198 14.72 -0.52 -0.73
CA LEU A 198 14.07 -0.73 -2.01
C LEU A 198 13.06 0.39 -2.29
N VAL A 199 13.18 1.00 -3.47
CA VAL A 199 12.29 2.09 -3.90
C VAL A 199 11.75 1.83 -5.31
N PRO A 200 10.54 2.34 -5.65
CA PRO A 200 9.88 2.02 -6.92
C PRO A 200 10.50 2.72 -8.14
N THR A 201 11.19 3.86 -7.96
CA THR A 201 11.72 4.64 -9.08
C THR A 201 13.18 5.03 -8.87
N THR A 202 13.90 5.23 -9.97
CA THR A 202 15.30 5.69 -9.95
C THR A 202 15.46 7.09 -9.38
N LEU A 203 14.45 7.95 -9.54
CA LEU A 203 14.46 9.29 -8.95
C LEU A 203 14.42 9.21 -7.41
N LEU A 204 13.53 8.38 -6.88
CA LEU A 204 13.47 8.13 -5.44
C LEU A 204 14.75 7.46 -4.91
N ALA A 205 15.37 6.57 -5.69
CA ALA A 205 16.66 5.99 -5.29
C ALA A 205 17.73 7.06 -5.09
N SER A 206 17.87 7.99 -6.04
CA SER A 206 18.82 9.11 -5.93
C SER A 206 18.45 10.03 -4.76
N GLN A 207 17.18 10.39 -4.62
CA GLN A 207 16.73 11.27 -3.54
C GLN A 207 16.98 10.68 -2.15
N HIS A 208 16.64 9.40 -1.95
CA HIS A 208 16.89 8.74 -0.67
C HIS A 208 18.38 8.52 -0.43
N ALA A 209 19.16 8.17 -1.46
CA ALA A 209 20.61 8.04 -1.29
C ALA A 209 21.25 9.35 -0.78
N ASN A 210 20.87 10.49 -1.33
CA ASN A 210 21.32 11.79 -0.85
C ASN A 210 20.87 12.05 0.58
N THR A 211 19.58 11.84 0.88
CA THR A 211 19.04 12.06 2.23
C THR A 211 19.74 11.20 3.28
N PHE A 212 20.00 9.91 2.99
CA PHE A 212 20.71 9.03 3.91
C PHE A 212 22.17 9.42 4.06
N ALA A 213 22.86 9.77 2.95
CA ALA A 213 24.25 10.24 2.99
C ALA A 213 24.38 11.53 3.80
N ASP A 214 23.50 12.51 3.62
CA ASP A 214 23.47 13.75 4.37
C ASP A 214 23.25 13.51 5.88
N ARG A 215 22.32 12.62 6.22
CA ARG A 215 22.01 12.30 7.62
C ARG A 215 23.10 11.48 8.30
N PHE A 216 23.88 10.71 7.55
CA PHE A 216 24.98 9.91 8.07
C PHE A 216 26.34 10.62 7.93
N GLN A 217 26.34 11.87 7.49
CA GLN A 217 27.57 12.66 7.39
C GLN A 217 28.25 12.79 8.75
N GLY A 218 29.55 12.54 8.79
CA GLY A 218 30.36 12.56 10.02
C GLY A 218 30.49 11.19 10.70
N TYR A 219 29.75 10.19 10.25
CA TYR A 219 29.89 8.80 10.72
C TYR A 219 30.60 7.94 9.66
N PRO A 220 31.32 6.89 10.07
CA PRO A 220 32.02 5.99 9.14
C PRO A 220 31.04 5.03 8.45
N ILE A 221 30.02 5.57 7.79
CA ILE A 221 28.96 4.83 7.11
C ILE A 221 29.01 5.10 5.61
N ARG A 222 29.04 4.04 4.82
CA ARG A 222 29.06 4.14 3.37
C ARG A 222 27.69 3.82 2.77
N VAL A 223 27.08 4.83 2.15
CA VAL A 223 25.79 4.74 1.44
C VAL A 223 26.04 4.74 -0.06
N GLU A 224 25.51 3.77 -0.78
CA GLU A 224 25.62 3.68 -2.24
C GLU A 224 24.25 3.50 -2.89
N SER A 225 24.10 4.04 -4.08
CA SER A 225 22.85 3.87 -4.85
C SER A 225 23.04 2.78 -5.92
N LEU A 226 22.00 1.94 -6.11
CA LEU A 226 21.96 0.91 -7.14
C LEU A 226 20.72 1.07 -8.02
N SER A 227 20.91 1.68 -9.19
CA SER A 227 19.81 1.93 -10.12
C SER A 227 20.24 1.75 -11.58
N ARG A 228 19.30 1.83 -12.51
CA ARG A 228 19.59 1.73 -13.96
C ARG A 228 20.48 2.84 -14.50
N PHE A 229 20.72 3.91 -13.75
CA PHE A 229 21.62 4.99 -14.17
C PHE A 229 23.09 4.64 -14.00
N LEU A 230 23.42 3.61 -13.23
CA LEU A 230 24.77 3.11 -13.13
C LEU A 230 25.15 2.29 -14.37
N THR A 231 26.38 2.45 -14.81
CA THR A 231 26.98 1.54 -15.79
C THR A 231 27.10 0.13 -15.20
N ASN A 232 27.22 -0.88 -16.05
CA ASN A 232 27.40 -2.26 -15.58
C ASN A 232 28.66 -2.43 -14.72
N ALA A 233 29.73 -1.69 -15.01
CA ALA A 233 30.97 -1.72 -14.22
C ALA A 233 30.73 -1.11 -12.82
N GLN A 234 30.07 0.04 -12.74
CA GLN A 234 29.72 0.67 -11.47
C GLN A 234 28.79 -0.22 -10.63
N ALA A 235 27.75 -0.78 -11.24
CA ALA A 235 26.85 -1.69 -10.55
C ALA A 235 27.56 -2.93 -9.98
N LYS A 236 28.48 -3.53 -10.75
CA LYS A 236 29.32 -4.64 -10.28
C LYS A 236 30.19 -4.22 -9.09
N LYS A 237 30.77 -3.01 -9.12
CA LYS A 237 31.57 -2.48 -8.01
C LYS A 237 30.73 -2.32 -6.73
N VAL A 238 29.52 -1.75 -6.85
CA VAL A 238 28.59 -1.62 -5.71
C VAL A 238 28.22 -2.98 -5.15
N LEU A 239 27.85 -3.94 -6.00
CA LEU A 239 27.50 -5.31 -5.57
C LEU A 239 28.69 -6.02 -4.89
N ALA A 240 29.91 -5.83 -5.40
CA ALA A 240 31.13 -6.37 -4.78
C ALA A 240 31.36 -5.72 -3.40
N GLY A 241 31.16 -4.41 -3.26
CA GLY A 241 31.28 -3.70 -1.98
C GLY A 241 30.21 -4.13 -0.96
N VAL A 242 28.99 -4.42 -1.41
CA VAL A 242 27.97 -5.02 -0.54
C VAL A 242 28.37 -6.42 -0.11
N ALA A 243 28.87 -7.25 -1.03
CA ALA A 243 29.31 -8.62 -0.72
C ALA A 243 30.53 -8.67 0.22
N SER A 244 31.42 -7.70 0.12
CA SER A 244 32.60 -7.59 1.01
C SER A 244 32.29 -6.98 2.39
N GLY A 245 31.12 -6.38 2.58
CA GLY A 245 30.76 -5.62 3.78
C GLY A 245 31.35 -4.21 3.83
N GLU A 246 31.91 -3.71 2.72
CA GLU A 246 32.46 -2.35 2.61
C GLU A 246 31.37 -1.28 2.49
N ILE A 247 30.17 -1.67 2.02
CA ILE A 247 28.99 -0.82 1.89
C ILE A 247 27.99 -1.19 2.97
N ASP A 248 27.63 -0.21 3.78
CA ASP A 248 26.71 -0.40 4.91
C ASP A 248 25.24 -0.25 4.49
N CYS A 249 24.98 0.67 3.55
CA CYS A 249 23.62 0.92 3.07
C CYS A 249 23.59 0.99 1.54
N VAL A 250 22.70 0.20 0.93
CA VAL A 250 22.45 0.25 -0.52
C VAL A 250 21.00 0.66 -0.76
N ILE A 251 20.78 1.64 -1.63
CA ILE A 251 19.46 2.17 -1.97
C ILE A 251 19.22 1.99 -3.46
N GLY A 252 18.16 1.26 -3.83
CA GLY A 252 17.96 0.95 -5.24
C GLY A 252 16.56 0.55 -5.63
N THR A 253 16.41 0.26 -6.93
CA THR A 253 15.19 -0.29 -7.53
C THR A 253 15.38 -1.77 -7.84
N HIS A 254 14.29 -2.45 -8.20
CA HIS A 254 14.38 -3.81 -8.75
C HIS A 254 15.31 -3.81 -9.98
N ARG A 255 16.34 -4.64 -9.92
CA ARG A 255 17.31 -4.81 -11.01
C ARG A 255 17.82 -6.25 -11.07
#